data_97b34fee1706c781ab168e341595076d
#
_entry.id   97b34fee1706c781ab168e341595076d
#
_cell.length_a   1.000
_cell.length_b   1.000
_cell.length_c   1.000
_cell.angle_alpha   90.00
_cell.angle_beta   90.00
_cell.angle_gamma   90.00
#
_symmetry.space_group_name_H-M   'P 1'
#
loop_
_entity.id
_entity.type
_entity.pdbx_description
1 polymer ?
#
loop_
_entity_poly.entity_id
_entity_poly.type
_entity_poly.pdbx_seq_one_letter_code
_entity_poly.pdbx_strand_id
1 'polypeptide(L)'
;MAFVFGYGSLAEPGAGRPLRLAGWRRVWGVAMDNRVTIPGYKYFLDGAGGRPAVCVAFLDVVPDPAAGVDGVVLEVGDLDALDARERNYARVDVSAALDHDLGGPVWAYTGLEEARKRFAAGPTVVQRAYLESVRAGFAAHGLGFGPEPALPVLDLERVDVV
;
A
#
# COMPACT_ATOMS: atom_id res chain seq x y z
N MET A 1 -22.42 -1.74 -3.24
CA MET A 1 -21.17 -0.98 -3.13
C MET A 1 -20.35 -1.51 -1.97
N ALA A 2 -19.07 -1.70 -2.15
CA ALA A 2 -18.16 -2.05 -1.09
C ALA A 2 -17.28 -0.86 -0.72
N PHE A 3 -16.75 -0.86 0.51
CA PHE A 3 -15.86 0.18 1.00
C PHE A 3 -14.48 -0.41 1.26
N VAL A 4 -13.44 0.37 0.94
CA VAL A 4 -12.05 0.01 1.20
C VAL A 4 -11.36 1.16 1.93
N PHE A 5 -10.63 0.83 2.99
CA PHE A 5 -9.79 1.77 3.71
C PHE A 5 -8.42 1.83 3.05
N GLY A 6 -8.11 2.94 2.39
CA GLY A 6 -6.81 3.20 1.77
C GLY A 6 -5.87 3.88 2.74
N TYR A 7 -4.75 3.22 3.05
CA TYR A 7 -3.73 3.75 3.95
C TYR A 7 -2.40 4.07 3.24
N GLY A 8 -2.38 3.88 1.93
CA GLY A 8 -1.21 4.09 1.06
C GLY A 8 -1.63 4.60 -0.30
N SER A 9 -1.27 3.88 -1.37
CA SER A 9 -1.53 4.29 -2.75
C SER A 9 -3.01 4.40 -3.13
N LEU A 10 -3.91 3.75 -2.40
CA LEU A 10 -5.34 3.88 -2.61
C LEU A 10 -5.92 5.22 -2.12
N ALA A 11 -5.21 5.95 -1.28
CA ALA A 11 -5.62 7.28 -0.81
C ALA A 11 -5.28 8.35 -1.86
N GLU A 12 -5.87 8.24 -3.04
CA GLU A 12 -5.65 9.16 -4.15
C GLU A 12 -6.28 10.53 -3.90
N PRO A 13 -5.71 11.61 -4.46
CA PRO A 13 -6.30 12.94 -4.37
C PRO A 13 -7.73 13.01 -4.93
N GLY A 14 -8.62 13.67 -4.23
CA GLY A 14 -9.98 13.94 -4.68
C GLY A 14 -10.95 12.78 -4.57
N ALA A 15 -10.53 11.63 -4.04
CA ALA A 15 -11.38 10.46 -3.85
C ALA A 15 -11.47 10.06 -2.38
N GLY A 16 -12.67 9.67 -1.94
CA GLY A 16 -12.89 9.11 -0.62
C GLY A 16 -13.06 10.11 0.51
N ARG A 17 -13.21 9.59 1.71
CA ARG A 17 -13.46 10.31 2.93
C ARG A 17 -12.41 9.97 3.98
N PRO A 18 -11.72 10.97 4.58
CA PRO A 18 -10.73 10.72 5.63
C PRO A 18 -11.39 10.09 6.86
N LEU A 19 -10.84 9.00 7.35
CA LEU A 19 -11.22 8.33 8.59
C LEU A 19 -9.99 7.77 9.28
N ARG A 20 -10.13 7.43 10.57
CA ARG A 20 -9.07 6.82 11.37
C ARG A 20 -9.41 5.37 11.69
N LEU A 21 -8.47 4.48 11.46
CA LEU A 21 -8.55 3.06 11.77
C LEU A 21 -7.83 2.81 13.11
N ALA A 22 -8.59 2.50 14.15
CA ALA A 22 -8.02 2.22 15.48
C ALA A 22 -7.49 0.78 15.59
N GLY A 23 -6.44 0.58 16.37
CA GLY A 23 -5.88 -0.75 16.64
C GLY A 23 -4.97 -1.29 15.55
N TRP A 24 -4.52 -0.44 14.64
CA TRP A 24 -3.62 -0.78 13.54
C TRP A 24 -2.51 0.25 13.42
N ARG A 25 -1.37 -0.16 12.89
CA ARG A 25 -0.21 0.69 12.65
C ARG A 25 0.26 0.54 11.21
N ARG A 26 0.54 1.65 10.53
CA ARG A 26 1.14 1.65 9.19
C ARG A 26 2.62 1.36 9.30
N VAL A 27 3.11 0.46 8.45
CA VAL A 27 4.53 0.10 8.35
C VAL A 27 4.96 -0.02 6.89
N TRP A 28 6.25 0.09 6.63
CA TRP A 28 6.88 -0.41 5.42
C TRP A 28 7.21 -1.87 5.68
N GLY A 29 6.51 -2.79 5.04
CA GLY A 29 6.64 -4.19 5.46
C GLY A 29 6.33 -5.24 4.41
N VAL A 30 5.91 -4.82 3.21
CA VAL A 30 5.62 -5.69 2.07
C VAL A 30 6.60 -5.36 0.96
N ALA A 31 7.04 -6.37 0.19
CA ALA A 31 7.89 -6.15 -0.96
C ALA A 31 7.61 -7.10 -2.11
N MET A 32 7.88 -6.60 -3.31
CA MET A 32 8.02 -7.42 -4.51
C MET A 32 9.51 -7.69 -4.81
N ASP A 33 9.80 -8.80 -5.44
CA ASP A 33 11.15 -9.12 -5.90
C ASP A 33 11.35 -8.58 -7.32
N ASN A 34 12.19 -7.56 -7.48
CA ASN A 34 12.43 -6.93 -8.77
C ASN A 34 13.20 -7.81 -9.78
N ARG A 35 13.77 -8.92 -9.31
CA ARG A 35 14.48 -9.88 -10.18
C ARG A 35 13.52 -10.81 -10.92
N VAL A 36 12.28 -10.91 -10.48
CA VAL A 36 11.27 -11.83 -11.03
C VAL A 36 10.32 -11.07 -11.96
N THR A 37 10.07 -11.64 -13.14
CA THR A 37 9.07 -11.12 -14.07
C THR A 37 7.79 -11.93 -13.94
N ILE A 38 6.68 -11.24 -13.62
CA ILE A 38 5.38 -11.86 -13.43
C ILE A 38 4.42 -11.28 -14.48
N PRO A 39 3.81 -12.13 -15.33
CA PRO A 39 2.82 -11.67 -16.30
C PRO A 39 1.68 -10.89 -15.64
N GLY A 40 1.30 -9.76 -16.24
CA GLY A 40 0.23 -8.91 -15.74
C GLY A 40 0.60 -8.07 -14.51
N TYR A 41 1.86 -8.06 -14.13
CA TYR A 41 2.36 -7.29 -12.99
C TYR A 41 3.36 -6.20 -13.45
N LYS A 42 4.36 -5.90 -12.66
CA LYS A 42 5.33 -4.84 -12.91
C LYS A 42 6.73 -5.23 -12.46
N TYR A 43 7.71 -4.50 -12.96
CA TYR A 43 9.07 -4.45 -12.42
C TYR A 43 9.62 -3.02 -12.57
N PHE A 44 10.84 -2.77 -12.10
CA PHE A 44 11.41 -1.44 -12.07
C PHE A 44 12.79 -1.41 -12.72
N LEU A 45 13.07 -0.32 -13.43
CA LEU A 45 14.37 -0.01 -14.01
C LEU A 45 14.97 1.21 -13.32
N ASP A 46 16.30 1.26 -13.27
CA ASP A 46 17.03 2.45 -12.82
C ASP A 46 17.16 3.49 -13.94
N GLY A 47 17.78 4.64 -13.63
CA GLY A 47 17.95 5.74 -14.59
C GLY A 47 18.86 5.41 -15.79
N ALA A 48 19.65 4.33 -15.70
CA ALA A 48 20.51 3.85 -16.79
C ALA A 48 19.89 2.71 -17.58
N GLY A 49 18.63 2.34 -17.29
CA GLY A 49 17.92 1.25 -17.94
C GLY A 49 18.26 -0.14 -17.38
N GLY A 50 19.06 -0.21 -16.30
CA GLY A 50 19.36 -1.44 -15.60
C GLY A 50 18.18 -1.89 -14.73
N ARG A 51 18.13 -3.18 -14.44
CA ARG A 51 17.12 -3.77 -13.54
C ARG A 51 17.79 -4.12 -12.21
N PRO A 52 17.64 -3.30 -11.15
CA PRO A 52 18.30 -3.55 -9.89
C PRO A 52 17.84 -4.86 -9.25
N ALA A 53 18.79 -5.63 -8.71
CA ALA A 53 18.55 -6.91 -8.02
C ALA A 53 18.15 -6.65 -6.57
N VAL A 54 16.97 -6.06 -6.37
CA VAL A 54 16.45 -5.63 -5.07
C VAL A 54 15.00 -6.05 -4.91
N CYS A 55 14.52 -6.00 -3.66
CA CYS A 55 13.08 -5.99 -3.38
C CYS A 55 12.60 -4.54 -3.28
N VAL A 56 11.42 -4.27 -3.79
CA VAL A 56 10.80 -2.93 -3.75
C VAL A 56 9.65 -2.94 -2.74
N ALA A 57 9.76 -2.05 -1.76
CA ALA A 57 8.86 -2.01 -0.60
C ALA A 57 7.56 -1.26 -0.89
N PHE A 58 6.52 -1.73 -0.22
CA PHE A 58 5.22 -1.05 -0.16
C PHE A 58 4.73 -0.98 1.29
N LEU A 59 3.74 -0.13 1.51
CA LEU A 59 3.09 0.02 2.80
C LEU A 59 2.22 -1.18 3.16
N ASP A 60 2.09 -1.40 4.44
CA ASP A 60 1.26 -2.42 5.06
C ASP A 60 0.63 -1.85 6.33
N VAL A 61 -0.36 -2.52 6.86
CA VAL A 61 -0.88 -2.27 8.21
C VAL A 61 -0.81 -3.54 9.02
N VAL A 62 -0.44 -3.39 10.27
CA VAL A 62 -0.33 -4.50 11.21
C VAL A 62 -1.10 -4.17 12.50
N PRO A 63 -1.66 -5.19 13.19
CA PRO A 63 -2.36 -4.96 14.45
C PRO A 63 -1.44 -4.31 15.49
N ASP A 64 -1.95 -3.25 16.13
CA ASP A 64 -1.28 -2.58 17.24
C ASP A 64 -2.36 -1.91 18.10
N PRO A 65 -2.73 -2.48 19.27
CA PRO A 65 -3.84 -1.96 20.08
C PRO A 65 -3.64 -0.52 20.56
N ALA A 66 -2.39 -0.05 20.63
CA ALA A 66 -2.05 1.30 21.11
C ALA A 66 -2.01 2.34 19.96
N ALA A 67 -2.19 1.92 18.70
CA ALA A 67 -2.03 2.78 17.55
C ALA A 67 -3.34 3.04 16.81
N GLY A 68 -3.25 3.93 15.82
CA GLY A 68 -4.29 4.20 14.85
C GLY A 68 -3.67 4.69 13.55
N VAL A 69 -4.38 4.50 12.45
CA VAL A 69 -3.93 4.88 11.12
C VAL A 69 -4.93 5.86 10.52
N ASP A 70 -4.44 7.02 10.11
CA ASP A 70 -5.22 7.91 9.26
C ASP A 70 -5.20 7.40 7.82
N GLY A 71 -6.34 7.42 7.19
CA GLY A 71 -6.49 6.97 5.81
C GLY A 71 -7.77 7.48 5.20
N VAL A 72 -8.14 6.90 4.08
CA VAL A 72 -9.28 7.34 3.28
C VAL A 72 -10.16 6.15 2.95
N VAL A 73 -11.47 6.26 3.22
CA VAL A 73 -12.43 5.24 2.81
C VAL A 73 -12.97 5.57 1.43
N LEU A 74 -12.91 4.60 0.53
CA LEU A 74 -13.35 4.68 -0.86
C LEU A 74 -14.51 3.73 -1.11
N GLU A 75 -15.44 4.12 -1.97
CA GLU A 75 -16.38 3.18 -2.57
C GLU A 75 -15.71 2.44 -3.73
N VAL A 76 -15.87 1.13 -3.78
CA VAL A 76 -15.31 0.27 -4.82
C VAL A 76 -16.40 -0.57 -5.45
N GLY A 77 -16.52 -0.50 -6.77
CA GLY A 77 -17.55 -1.24 -7.52
C GLY A 77 -17.19 -2.71 -7.77
N ASP A 78 -15.90 -3.02 -7.90
CA ASP A 78 -15.41 -4.36 -8.24
C ASP A 78 -14.25 -4.75 -7.32
N LEU A 79 -14.57 -5.44 -6.23
CA LEU A 79 -13.58 -5.93 -5.28
C LEU A 79 -12.69 -7.01 -5.88
N ASP A 80 -13.21 -7.86 -6.76
CA ASP A 80 -12.42 -8.93 -7.36
C ASP A 80 -11.31 -8.38 -8.25
N ALA A 81 -11.59 -7.32 -9.00
CA ALA A 81 -10.59 -6.62 -9.79
C ALA A 81 -9.53 -5.95 -8.90
N LEU A 82 -9.95 -5.38 -7.78
CA LEU A 82 -9.03 -4.78 -6.83
C LEU A 82 -8.16 -5.84 -6.12
N ASP A 83 -8.75 -6.97 -5.73
CA ASP A 83 -8.01 -8.10 -5.16
C ASP A 83 -6.91 -8.59 -6.13
N ALA A 84 -7.23 -8.69 -7.40
CA ALA A 84 -6.26 -9.10 -8.43
C ALA A 84 -5.11 -8.09 -8.58
N ARG A 85 -5.40 -6.80 -8.46
CA ARG A 85 -4.39 -5.74 -8.51
C ARG A 85 -3.51 -5.73 -7.25
N GLU A 86 -4.09 -5.99 -6.09
CA GLU A 86 -3.42 -6.00 -4.79
C GLU A 86 -2.85 -7.40 -4.46
N ARG A 87 -2.08 -7.96 -5.37
CA ARG A 87 -1.63 -9.36 -5.34
C ARG A 87 -0.75 -9.74 -4.14
N ASN A 88 -0.11 -8.78 -3.48
CA ASN A 88 0.76 -9.01 -2.32
C ASN A 88 0.00 -8.91 -1.00
N TYR A 89 -1.31 -8.80 -1.05
CA TYR A 89 -2.16 -8.53 0.09
C TYR A 89 -3.35 -9.46 0.16
N ALA A 90 -3.90 -9.60 1.38
CA ALA A 90 -5.20 -10.21 1.62
C ALA A 90 -6.17 -9.15 2.14
N ARG A 91 -7.41 -9.23 1.71
CA ARG A 91 -8.48 -8.33 2.13
C ARG A 91 -9.06 -8.81 3.46
N VAL A 92 -9.09 -7.91 4.46
CA VAL A 92 -9.66 -8.19 5.78
C VAL A 92 -10.73 -7.16 6.13
N ASP A 93 -11.76 -7.59 6.86
CA ASP A 93 -12.82 -6.71 7.35
C ASP A 93 -12.32 -5.92 8.57
N VAL A 94 -12.30 -4.60 8.45
CA VAL A 94 -11.85 -3.68 9.49
C VAL A 94 -12.98 -2.79 10.02
N SER A 95 -14.23 -3.09 9.70
CA SER A 95 -15.39 -2.27 10.04
C SER A 95 -15.47 -1.93 11.54
N ALA A 96 -15.15 -2.90 12.40
CA ALA A 96 -15.20 -2.71 13.84
C ALA A 96 -14.14 -1.75 14.40
N ALA A 97 -13.10 -1.46 13.61
CA ALA A 97 -12.01 -0.56 14.00
C ALA A 97 -12.25 0.91 13.58
N LEU A 98 -13.36 1.19 12.93
CA LEU A 98 -13.78 2.53 12.53
C LEU A 98 -14.88 3.05 13.44
N ASP A 99 -14.88 4.37 13.70
CA ASP A 99 -15.88 5.03 14.54
C ASP A 99 -17.21 5.30 13.82
N HIS A 100 -17.27 4.98 12.52
CA HIS A 100 -18.43 5.27 11.68
C HIS A 100 -19.00 3.99 11.10
N ASP A 101 -20.32 3.86 11.16
CA ASP A 101 -21.06 2.86 10.41
C ASP A 101 -21.38 3.42 9.03
N LEU A 102 -20.82 2.80 8.00
CA LEU A 102 -21.03 3.20 6.61
C LEU A 102 -22.14 2.43 5.92
N GLY A 103 -22.84 1.56 6.66
CA GLY A 103 -23.93 0.76 6.12
C GLY A 103 -23.49 -0.53 5.40
N GLY A 104 -22.23 -0.89 5.52
CA GLY A 104 -21.67 -2.09 4.91
C GLY A 104 -20.24 -2.36 5.39
N PRO A 105 -19.65 -3.51 5.04
CA PRO A 105 -18.30 -3.84 5.46
C PRO A 105 -17.28 -2.89 4.84
N VAL A 106 -16.25 -2.59 5.64
CA VAL A 106 -15.07 -1.84 5.19
C VAL A 106 -13.87 -2.77 5.21
N TRP A 107 -13.22 -2.88 4.08
CA TRP A 107 -12.09 -3.78 3.86
C TRP A 107 -10.77 -3.01 3.88
N ALA A 108 -9.72 -3.64 4.35
CA ALA A 108 -8.35 -3.17 4.18
C ALA A 108 -7.47 -4.30 3.65
N TYR A 109 -6.44 -3.94 2.91
CA TYR A 109 -5.48 -4.88 2.37
C TYR A 109 -4.29 -5.01 3.31
N THR A 110 -4.06 -6.20 3.85
CA THR A 110 -2.92 -6.49 4.72
C THR A 110 -1.95 -7.44 4.02
N GLY A 111 -0.66 -7.27 4.27
CA GLY A 111 0.36 -8.02 3.57
C GLY A 111 0.26 -9.54 3.76
N LEU A 112 0.43 -10.27 2.66
CA LEU A 112 0.63 -11.71 2.69
C LEU A 112 1.97 -12.04 3.36
N GLU A 113 2.04 -13.18 4.02
CA GLU A 113 3.26 -13.64 4.69
C GLU A 113 4.46 -13.71 3.74
N GLU A 114 4.26 -14.20 2.51
CA GLU A 114 5.29 -14.27 1.49
C GLU A 114 5.85 -12.91 1.11
N ALA A 115 4.99 -11.90 0.99
CA ALA A 115 5.39 -10.53 0.69
C ALA A 115 6.14 -9.88 1.85
N ARG A 116 5.79 -10.20 3.08
CA ARG A 116 6.51 -9.79 4.29
C ARG A 116 7.88 -10.45 4.39
N LYS A 117 7.99 -11.72 4.01
CA LYS A 117 9.27 -12.43 3.94
C LYS A 117 10.21 -11.83 2.90
N ARG A 118 9.70 -11.43 1.73
CA ARG A 118 10.51 -10.73 0.72
C ARG A 118 11.06 -9.42 1.24
N PHE A 119 10.23 -8.65 1.94
CA PHE A 119 10.65 -7.40 2.57
C PHE A 119 11.82 -7.62 3.54
N ALA A 120 11.73 -8.63 4.39
CA ALA A 120 12.75 -8.95 5.39
C ALA A 120 14.04 -9.51 4.77
N ALA A 121 13.92 -10.25 3.67
CA ALA A 121 15.07 -10.86 2.99
C ALA A 121 15.97 -9.84 2.30
N GLY A 122 15.38 -8.82 1.65
CA GLY A 122 16.13 -7.75 1.00
C GLY A 122 17.16 -8.18 -0.04
N PRO A 123 18.05 -7.26 -0.43
CA PRO A 123 18.05 -5.85 -0.07
C PRO A 123 16.78 -5.14 -0.54
N THR A 124 16.24 -4.28 0.30
CA THR A 124 14.94 -3.66 0.07
C THR A 124 15.08 -2.16 -0.06
N VAL A 125 14.40 -1.61 -1.07
CA VAL A 125 14.43 -0.17 -1.40
C VAL A 125 13.01 0.36 -1.58
N VAL A 126 12.87 1.68 -1.60
CA VAL A 126 11.61 2.36 -1.88
C VAL A 126 11.73 3.10 -3.20
N GLN A 127 10.73 2.99 -4.06
CA GLN A 127 10.62 3.82 -5.25
C GLN A 127 10.19 5.24 -4.85
N ARG A 128 10.94 6.24 -5.28
CA ARG A 128 10.64 7.65 -4.97
C ARG A 128 9.26 8.07 -5.48
N ALA A 129 8.89 7.71 -6.69
CA ALA A 129 7.59 8.07 -7.26
C ALA A 129 6.41 7.50 -6.45
N TYR A 130 6.52 6.28 -5.94
CA TYR A 130 5.52 5.71 -5.05
C TYR A 130 5.40 6.51 -3.74
N LEU A 131 6.52 6.81 -3.11
CA LEU A 131 6.54 7.58 -1.87
C LEU A 131 5.93 8.98 -2.05
N GLU A 132 6.30 9.66 -3.13
CA GLU A 132 5.76 11.00 -3.44
C GLU A 132 4.26 10.96 -3.73
N SER A 133 3.80 9.93 -4.44
CA SER A 133 2.39 9.71 -4.76
C SER A 133 1.55 9.51 -3.49
N VAL A 134 2.03 8.71 -2.55
CA VAL A 134 1.35 8.48 -1.27
C VAL A 134 1.31 9.76 -0.43
N ARG A 135 2.41 10.47 -0.35
CA ARG A 135 2.48 11.77 0.36
C ARG A 135 1.50 12.79 -0.23
N ALA A 136 1.45 12.89 -1.56
CA ALA A 136 0.53 13.81 -2.25
C ALA A 136 -0.93 13.45 -2.00
N GLY A 137 -1.27 12.17 -2.02
CA GLY A 137 -2.62 11.70 -1.73
C GLY A 137 -3.07 12.08 -0.32
N PHE A 138 -2.22 11.86 0.67
CA PHE A 138 -2.51 12.20 2.07
C PHE A 138 -2.60 13.73 2.26
N ALA A 139 -1.69 14.49 1.69
CA ALA A 139 -1.71 15.95 1.77
C ALA A 139 -2.99 16.54 1.15
N ALA A 140 -3.46 15.98 0.04
CA ALA A 140 -4.71 16.41 -0.61
C ALA A 140 -5.95 16.18 0.27
N HIS A 141 -5.88 15.23 1.21
CA HIS A 141 -6.95 14.98 2.19
C HIS A 141 -6.71 15.69 3.53
N GLY A 142 -5.69 16.53 3.64
CA GLY A 142 -5.34 17.20 4.88
C GLY A 142 -4.74 16.28 5.94
N LEU A 143 -4.23 15.12 5.56
CA LEU A 143 -3.67 14.12 6.46
C LEU A 143 -2.14 14.15 6.44
N GLY A 144 -1.52 13.94 7.60
CA GLY A 144 -0.09 13.67 7.70
C GLY A 144 0.24 12.25 7.26
N PHE A 145 1.43 12.06 6.70
CA PHE A 145 1.93 10.76 6.31
C PHE A 145 3.12 10.33 7.16
N GLY A 146 3.12 9.09 7.60
CA GLY A 146 4.20 8.42 8.32
C GLY A 146 3.92 6.93 8.50
N PRO A 147 4.93 6.13 8.84
CA PRO A 147 6.33 6.54 9.04
C PRO A 147 7.08 6.77 7.74
N GLU A 148 8.12 7.60 7.79
CA GLU A 148 9.08 7.71 6.70
C GLU A 148 9.85 6.39 6.56
N PRO A 149 10.21 5.96 5.34
CA PRO A 149 10.93 4.72 5.19
C PRO A 149 12.36 4.84 5.73
N ALA A 150 12.79 3.85 6.51
CA ALA A 150 14.17 3.68 6.94
C ALA A 150 14.96 2.85 5.93
N LEU A 151 14.73 3.06 4.66
CA LEU A 151 15.26 2.30 3.53
C LEU A 151 15.78 3.26 2.47
N PRO A 152 16.74 2.85 1.63
CA PRO A 152 17.16 3.67 0.49
C PRO A 152 15.96 3.98 -0.43
N VAL A 153 15.85 5.25 -0.81
CA VAL A 153 14.83 5.72 -1.76
C VAL A 153 15.51 5.93 -3.10
N LEU A 154 15.08 5.21 -4.11
CA LEU A 154 15.69 5.22 -5.43
C LEU A 154 14.74 5.78 -6.49
N ASP A 155 15.33 6.42 -7.49
CA ASP A 155 14.63 6.87 -8.69
C ASP A 155 14.48 5.67 -9.64
N LEU A 156 13.34 5.00 -9.53
CA LEU A 156 13.04 3.81 -10.32
C LEU A 156 11.85 4.09 -11.24
N GLU A 157 11.94 3.59 -12.46
CA GLU A 157 10.88 3.67 -13.46
C GLU A 157 10.10 2.36 -13.48
N ARG A 158 8.77 2.46 -13.35
CA ARG A 158 7.88 1.31 -13.42
C ARG A 158 7.71 0.84 -14.85
N VAL A 159 7.81 -0.46 -15.07
CA VAL A 159 7.49 -1.13 -16.32
C VAL A 159 6.38 -2.14 -16.07
N ASP A 160 5.28 -2.02 -16.81
CA ASP A 160 4.17 -2.96 -16.71
C ASP A 160 4.42 -4.15 -17.63
N VAL A 161 4.18 -5.35 -17.12
CA VAL A 161 4.33 -6.61 -17.86
C VAL A 161 2.98 -6.99 -18.47
N VAL A 162 2.99 -7.21 -19.75
CA VAL A 162 1.79 -7.62 -20.52
C VAL A 162 1.45 -9.09 -20.24
#